data_53cefec5ad6e6887e3b18058c933e855
#
_entry.id   53cefec5ad6e6887e3b18058c933e855
#
_cell.length_a   1.000
_cell.length_b   1.000
_cell.length_c   1.000
_cell.angle_alpha   90.00
_cell.angle_beta   90.00
_cell.angle_gamma   90.00
#
_symmetry.space_group_name_H-M   'P 1'
#
loop_
_entity.id
_entity.type
_entity.pdbx_description
1 polymer ?
#
loop_
_entity_poly.entity_id
_entity_poly.type
_entity_poly.pdbx_seq_one_letter_code
_entity_poly.pdbx_strand_id
1 'polypeptide(L)'
;MKRGIKGQKIVAATHNQGKLEEIAALLGPLKVEIISAKALNLPEPEETETTFVGNARIKAHAAARASNLPALSDDSGIEIDALDGAPGVYTADWAETGHGRDFVMAMQKSHDLLEQKNAPHPRRASFCCTIVLAWPDGQDVVFEGKVSGTIVWPMRGNLGHGYDPIFQPDGYDVTFGEMDRWEKNKISHRAAAFEQLFAYLAD
;
A
#
# COMPACT_ATOMS: atom_id res chain seq x y z
N MET A 1 19.59 15.79 10.71
CA MET A 1 18.79 17.01 10.41
C MET A 1 17.60 16.54 9.58
N LYS A 2 16.37 16.85 10.00
CA LYS A 2 15.17 16.50 9.23
C LYS A 2 15.23 17.18 7.85
N ARG A 3 14.88 16.44 6.80
CA ARG A 3 14.83 16.95 5.44
C ARG A 3 13.39 17.17 5.00
N GLY A 4 13.03 18.41 4.71
CA GLY A 4 11.72 18.74 4.16
C GLY A 4 11.66 18.52 2.64
N ILE A 5 10.45 18.36 2.13
CA ILE A 5 10.16 18.30 0.68
C ILE A 5 9.21 19.42 0.23
N LYS A 6 8.83 20.32 1.13
CA LYS A 6 7.86 21.39 0.86
C LYS A 6 8.34 22.28 -0.29
N GLY A 7 7.48 22.46 -1.28
CA GLY A 7 7.80 23.26 -2.46
C GLY A 7 8.82 22.65 -3.42
N GLN A 8 9.18 21.38 -3.22
CA GLN A 8 10.09 20.63 -4.09
C GLN A 8 9.32 19.79 -5.11
N LYS A 9 10.04 19.33 -6.13
CA LYS A 9 9.59 18.28 -7.02
C LYS A 9 9.96 16.94 -6.39
N ILE A 10 9.02 16.00 -6.36
CA ILE A 10 9.27 14.64 -5.90
C ILE A 10 8.78 13.64 -6.94
N VAL A 11 9.44 12.48 -6.99
CA VAL A 11 9.02 11.38 -7.86
C VAL A 11 8.11 10.45 -7.07
N ALA A 12 6.91 10.18 -7.57
CA ALA A 12 6.12 9.05 -7.11
C ALA A 12 6.61 7.79 -7.83
N ALA A 13 7.32 6.95 -7.09
CA ALA A 13 7.96 5.73 -7.61
C ALA A 13 6.93 4.59 -7.70
N THR A 14 5.87 4.81 -8.46
CA THR A 14 4.81 3.83 -8.73
C THR A 14 4.39 3.90 -10.19
N HIS A 15 4.07 2.74 -10.76
CA HIS A 15 3.45 2.62 -12.09
C HIS A 15 1.93 2.38 -11.99
N ASN A 16 1.41 2.24 -10.78
CA ASN A 16 -0.02 2.09 -10.52
C ASN A 16 -0.70 3.46 -10.48
N GLN A 17 -1.57 3.72 -11.45
CA GLN A 17 -2.28 5.00 -11.59
C GLN A 17 -3.16 5.32 -10.38
N GLY A 18 -3.85 4.33 -9.81
CA GLY A 18 -4.69 4.53 -8.62
C GLY A 18 -3.87 4.96 -7.39
N LYS A 19 -2.72 4.32 -7.16
CA LYS A 19 -1.79 4.73 -6.10
C LYS A 19 -1.24 6.14 -6.33
N LEU A 20 -0.88 6.48 -7.56
CA LEU A 20 -0.40 7.82 -7.92
C LEU A 20 -1.44 8.90 -7.58
N GLU A 21 -2.70 8.66 -7.92
CA GLU A 21 -3.80 9.60 -7.62
C GLU A 21 -4.04 9.76 -6.12
N GLU A 22 -3.98 8.67 -5.36
CA GLU A 22 -4.09 8.70 -3.90
C GLU A 22 -2.91 9.48 -3.26
N ILE A 23 -1.68 9.21 -3.70
CA ILE A 23 -0.48 9.91 -3.24
C ILE A 23 -0.59 11.40 -3.55
N ALA A 24 -0.99 11.75 -4.78
CA ALA A 24 -1.15 13.13 -5.19
C ALA A 24 -2.21 13.88 -4.36
N ALA A 25 -3.35 13.24 -4.11
CA ALA A 25 -4.40 13.81 -3.28
C ALA A 25 -3.94 14.05 -1.83
N LEU A 26 -3.22 13.09 -1.25
CA LEU A 26 -2.70 13.17 0.11
C LEU A 26 -1.59 14.23 0.25
N LEU A 27 -0.69 14.36 -0.71
CA LEU A 27 0.41 15.32 -0.67
C LEU A 27 0.00 16.76 -1.09
N GLY A 28 -1.20 16.94 -1.62
CA GLY A 28 -1.70 18.25 -2.05
C GLY A 28 -1.49 19.40 -1.05
N PRO A 29 -1.76 19.22 0.26
CA PRO A 29 -1.54 20.26 1.27
C PRO A 29 -0.08 20.73 1.40
N LEU A 30 0.89 19.91 1.02
CA LEU A 30 2.33 20.23 1.10
C LEU A 30 2.83 21.09 -0.07
N LYS A 31 1.98 21.33 -1.09
CA LYS A 31 2.35 22.08 -2.30
C LYS A 31 3.61 21.54 -2.98
N VAL A 32 3.80 20.22 -2.97
CA VAL A 32 4.85 19.54 -3.72
C VAL A 32 4.39 19.29 -5.16
N GLU A 33 5.30 19.41 -6.11
CA GLU A 33 5.07 18.97 -7.48
C GLU A 33 5.39 17.48 -7.60
N ILE A 34 4.38 16.67 -7.94
CA ILE A 34 4.53 15.22 -8.06
C ILE A 34 4.75 14.86 -9.53
N ILE A 35 5.83 14.14 -9.79
CA ILE A 35 6.15 13.59 -11.11
C ILE A 35 6.07 12.06 -10.99
N SER A 36 5.31 11.40 -11.86
CA SER A 36 5.28 9.94 -11.85
C SER A 36 6.57 9.34 -12.43
N ALA A 37 6.97 8.16 -11.91
CA ALA A 37 8.08 7.41 -12.49
C ALA A 37 7.88 7.14 -13.99
N LYS A 38 6.63 6.88 -14.39
CA LYS A 38 6.23 6.70 -15.80
C LYS A 38 6.50 7.94 -16.65
N ALA A 39 6.20 9.15 -16.14
CA ALA A 39 6.44 10.42 -16.88
C ALA A 39 7.94 10.67 -17.12
N LEU A 40 8.79 10.12 -16.26
CA LEU A 40 10.25 10.17 -16.41
C LEU A 40 10.84 8.95 -17.15
N ASN A 41 9.99 8.07 -17.67
CA ASN A 41 10.40 6.81 -18.32
C ASN A 41 11.34 5.96 -17.45
N LEU A 42 11.15 5.98 -16.13
CA LEU A 42 11.95 5.17 -15.22
C LEU A 42 11.45 3.72 -15.28
N PRO A 43 12.37 2.73 -15.29
CA PRO A 43 11.98 1.34 -15.22
C PRO A 43 11.38 1.03 -13.84
N GLU A 44 10.46 0.08 -13.80
CA GLU A 44 9.98 -0.50 -12.55
C GLU A 44 11.00 -1.54 -12.07
N PRO A 45 11.61 -1.35 -10.90
CA PRO A 45 12.55 -2.32 -10.38
C PRO A 45 11.83 -3.57 -9.90
N GLU A 46 12.48 -4.72 -10.00
CA GLU A 46 11.99 -5.98 -9.44
C GLU A 46 11.94 -5.90 -7.92
N GLU A 47 10.83 -6.30 -7.33
CA GLU A 47 10.63 -6.37 -5.88
C GLU A 47 11.14 -7.73 -5.38
N THR A 48 12.37 -7.75 -4.86
CA THR A 48 13.07 -8.98 -4.48
C THR A 48 13.13 -9.23 -2.98
N GLU A 49 12.62 -8.28 -2.18
CA GLU A 49 12.65 -8.37 -0.74
C GLU A 49 11.40 -9.08 -0.18
N THR A 50 11.55 -9.62 1.03
CA THR A 50 10.49 -10.35 1.74
C THR A 50 9.70 -9.48 2.72
N THR A 51 9.95 -8.17 2.72
CA THR A 51 9.30 -7.20 3.60
C THR A 51 8.78 -6.01 2.81
N PHE A 52 7.69 -5.40 3.27
CA PHE A 52 7.17 -4.17 2.66
C PHE A 52 8.19 -3.03 2.66
N VAL A 53 8.96 -2.89 3.75
CA VAL A 53 10.04 -1.90 3.85
C VAL A 53 11.11 -2.13 2.79
N GLY A 54 11.54 -3.39 2.62
CA GLY A 54 12.55 -3.76 1.63
C GLY A 54 12.11 -3.40 0.20
N ASN A 55 10.92 -3.83 -0.20
CA ASN A 55 10.38 -3.56 -1.53
C ASN A 55 10.13 -2.06 -1.76
N ALA A 56 9.58 -1.35 -0.77
CA ALA A 56 9.42 0.10 -0.87
C ALA A 56 10.77 0.82 -1.03
N ARG A 57 11.82 0.40 -0.30
CA ARG A 57 13.18 0.94 -0.45
C ARG A 57 13.75 0.73 -1.83
N ILE A 58 13.62 -0.47 -2.39
CA ILE A 58 14.08 -0.76 -3.77
C ILE A 58 13.50 0.27 -4.74
N LYS A 59 12.19 0.49 -4.70
CA LYS A 59 11.50 1.43 -5.60
C LYS A 59 11.91 2.87 -5.36
N ALA A 60 11.89 3.33 -4.12
CA ALA A 60 12.21 4.71 -3.77
C ALA A 60 13.65 5.07 -4.14
N HIS A 61 14.62 4.25 -3.77
CA HIS A 61 16.04 4.51 -4.06
C HIS A 61 16.37 4.41 -5.55
N ALA A 62 15.75 3.49 -6.28
CA ALA A 62 15.92 3.41 -7.73
C ALA A 62 15.45 4.70 -8.41
N ALA A 63 14.25 5.18 -8.05
CA ALA A 63 13.70 6.40 -8.62
C ALA A 63 14.50 7.65 -8.20
N ALA A 64 14.89 7.75 -6.91
CA ALA A 64 15.67 8.88 -6.42
C ALA A 64 17.03 9.01 -7.12
N ARG A 65 17.76 7.91 -7.28
CA ARG A 65 19.04 7.90 -8.00
C ARG A 65 18.89 8.24 -9.47
N ALA A 66 17.89 7.66 -10.14
CA ALA A 66 17.71 7.85 -11.57
C ALA A 66 17.22 9.27 -11.93
N SER A 67 16.41 9.88 -11.09
CA SER A 67 15.86 11.22 -11.33
C SER A 67 16.70 12.36 -10.74
N ASN A 68 17.60 12.06 -9.81
CA ASN A 68 18.29 13.03 -8.96
C ASN A 68 17.32 13.94 -8.15
N LEU A 69 16.15 13.40 -7.80
CA LEU A 69 15.11 14.08 -7.02
C LEU A 69 14.73 13.20 -5.81
N PRO A 70 14.17 13.78 -4.74
CA PRO A 70 13.53 12.95 -3.73
C PRO A 70 12.45 12.07 -4.36
N ALA A 71 12.34 10.83 -3.92
CA ALA A 71 11.35 9.90 -4.42
C ALA A 71 10.59 9.25 -3.28
N LEU A 72 9.29 9.12 -3.48
CA LEU A 72 8.37 8.46 -2.56
C LEU A 72 7.82 7.20 -3.21
N SER A 73 7.92 6.09 -2.51
CA SER A 73 7.28 4.83 -2.90
C SER A 73 6.38 4.34 -1.80
N ASP A 74 5.44 3.47 -2.16
CA ASP A 74 4.75 2.63 -1.20
C ASP A 74 4.90 1.15 -1.57
N ASP A 75 4.88 0.30 -0.54
CA ASP A 75 4.55 -1.11 -0.68
C ASP A 75 3.45 -1.47 0.31
N SER A 76 2.47 -2.26 -0.11
CA SER A 76 1.28 -2.51 0.68
C SER A 76 0.67 -3.88 0.38
N GLY A 77 0.04 -4.46 1.38
CA GLY A 77 -0.59 -5.76 1.25
C GLY A 77 -1.47 -6.09 2.44
N ILE A 78 -2.04 -7.29 2.40
CA ILE A 78 -2.84 -7.85 3.49
C ILE A 78 -2.08 -8.98 4.16
N GLU A 79 -2.03 -8.95 5.48
CA GLU A 79 -1.52 -10.03 6.33
C GLU A 79 -2.70 -10.72 7.00
N ILE A 80 -2.80 -12.04 6.88
CA ILE A 80 -3.85 -12.85 7.50
C ILE A 80 -3.21 -13.73 8.56
N ASP A 81 -3.57 -13.53 9.83
CA ASP A 81 -2.89 -14.14 10.98
C ASP A 81 -2.89 -15.68 10.90
N ALA A 82 -4.04 -16.29 10.57
CA ALA A 82 -4.17 -17.74 10.45
C ALA A 82 -3.40 -18.34 9.26
N LEU A 83 -2.91 -17.51 8.35
CA LEU A 83 -2.06 -17.89 7.22
C LEU A 83 -0.59 -17.47 7.44
N ASP A 84 -0.18 -17.30 8.70
CA ASP A 84 1.18 -16.89 9.07
C ASP A 84 1.62 -15.58 8.39
N GLY A 85 0.68 -14.64 8.22
CA GLY A 85 0.88 -13.35 7.55
C GLY A 85 0.75 -13.38 6.03
N ALA A 86 0.54 -14.55 5.42
CA ALA A 86 0.32 -14.60 3.98
C ALA A 86 -1.05 -13.98 3.59
N PRO A 87 -1.16 -13.37 2.40
CA PRO A 87 -0.15 -13.24 1.34
C PRO A 87 0.98 -12.21 1.62
N GLY A 88 0.81 -11.25 2.55
CA GLY A 88 1.83 -10.27 2.90
C GLY A 88 2.34 -9.50 1.67
N VAL A 89 3.65 -9.47 1.45
CA VAL A 89 4.27 -8.79 0.28
C VAL A 89 3.81 -9.39 -1.06
N TYR A 90 3.33 -10.64 -1.07
CA TYR A 90 2.82 -11.35 -2.25
C TYR A 90 1.32 -11.09 -2.51
N THR A 91 0.73 -10.08 -1.88
CA THR A 91 -0.69 -9.74 -2.02
C THR A 91 -1.12 -9.58 -3.49
N ALA A 92 -0.33 -8.90 -4.28
CA ALA A 92 -0.58 -8.71 -5.71
C ALA A 92 -0.26 -9.97 -6.51
N ASP A 93 0.80 -10.71 -6.15
CA ASP A 93 1.24 -11.92 -6.84
C ASP A 93 0.20 -13.04 -6.76
N TRP A 94 -0.54 -13.14 -5.64
CA TRP A 94 -1.64 -14.11 -5.53
C TRP A 94 -2.77 -13.85 -6.52
N ALA A 95 -2.88 -12.64 -7.05
CA ALA A 95 -3.85 -12.28 -8.07
C ALA A 95 -3.31 -12.43 -9.50
N GLU A 96 -2.00 -12.67 -9.69
CA GLU A 96 -1.40 -12.75 -11.03
C GLU A 96 -1.97 -13.92 -11.83
N THR A 97 -2.34 -13.61 -13.07
CA THR A 97 -2.74 -14.57 -14.09
C THR A 97 -1.91 -14.33 -15.34
N GLY A 98 -1.93 -15.21 -16.29
CA GLY A 98 -1.21 -14.97 -17.57
C GLY A 98 -1.72 -13.75 -18.36
N HIS A 99 -2.79 -13.10 -17.92
CA HIS A 99 -3.48 -12.01 -18.62
C HIS A 99 -3.77 -10.78 -17.74
N GLY A 100 -3.09 -10.67 -16.58
CA GLY A 100 -3.28 -9.58 -15.61
C GLY A 100 -3.70 -10.10 -14.24
N ARG A 101 -4.21 -9.22 -13.38
CA ARG A 101 -4.55 -9.55 -12.00
C ARG A 101 -6.03 -9.86 -11.82
N ASP A 102 -6.33 -10.99 -11.17
CA ASP A 102 -7.66 -11.40 -10.74
C ASP A 102 -7.71 -11.47 -9.21
N PHE A 103 -8.18 -10.41 -8.58
CA PHE A 103 -8.31 -10.35 -7.13
C PHE A 103 -9.47 -11.18 -6.59
N VAL A 104 -10.48 -11.52 -7.40
CA VAL A 104 -11.53 -12.46 -6.99
C VAL A 104 -10.93 -13.84 -6.77
N MET A 105 -10.06 -14.28 -7.68
CA MET A 105 -9.30 -15.52 -7.53
C MET A 105 -8.41 -15.51 -6.27
N ALA A 106 -7.72 -14.40 -6.02
CA ALA A 106 -6.86 -14.26 -4.83
C ALA A 106 -7.64 -14.29 -3.51
N MET A 107 -8.80 -13.64 -3.45
CA MET A 107 -9.70 -13.68 -2.30
C MET A 107 -10.27 -15.09 -2.09
N GLN A 108 -10.69 -15.77 -3.16
CA GLN A 108 -11.14 -17.17 -3.09
C GLN A 108 -10.03 -18.07 -2.56
N LYS A 109 -8.80 -17.94 -3.09
CA LYS A 109 -7.64 -18.67 -2.59
C LYS A 109 -7.42 -18.47 -1.10
N SER A 110 -7.54 -17.22 -0.62
CA SER A 110 -7.39 -16.92 0.81
C SER A 110 -8.46 -17.61 1.65
N HIS A 111 -9.72 -17.57 1.18
CA HIS A 111 -10.82 -18.27 1.84
C HIS A 111 -10.58 -19.77 1.90
N ASP A 112 -10.23 -20.40 0.78
CA ASP A 112 -10.00 -21.83 0.68
C ASP A 112 -8.88 -22.30 1.62
N LEU A 113 -7.79 -21.55 1.72
CA LEU A 113 -6.70 -21.82 2.65
C LEU A 113 -7.13 -21.71 4.12
N LEU A 114 -7.97 -20.72 4.45
CA LEU A 114 -8.54 -20.58 5.79
C LEU A 114 -9.46 -21.75 6.16
N GLU A 115 -10.27 -22.22 5.20
CA GLU A 115 -11.12 -23.41 5.38
C GLU A 115 -10.28 -24.69 5.56
N GLN A 116 -9.26 -24.88 4.71
CA GLN A 116 -8.34 -26.03 4.80
C GLN A 116 -7.61 -26.11 6.15
N LYS A 117 -7.22 -24.95 6.69
CA LYS A 117 -6.61 -24.85 8.03
C LYS A 117 -7.63 -24.96 9.17
N ASN A 118 -8.92 -25.04 8.89
CA ASN A 118 -9.98 -24.94 9.90
C ASN A 118 -9.78 -23.72 10.80
N ALA A 119 -9.38 -22.57 10.20
CA ALA A 119 -9.06 -21.37 10.94
C ALA A 119 -10.29 -20.85 11.72
N PRO A 120 -10.17 -20.66 13.05
CA PRO A 120 -11.29 -20.22 13.86
C PRO A 120 -11.69 -18.78 13.57
N HIS A 121 -12.95 -18.45 13.82
CA HIS A 121 -13.41 -17.08 13.81
C HIS A 121 -13.19 -16.40 15.18
N PRO A 122 -12.94 -15.07 15.19
CA PRO A 122 -12.77 -14.17 14.04
C PRO A 122 -11.43 -14.42 13.33
N ARG A 123 -11.44 -14.41 12.01
CA ARG A 123 -10.24 -14.58 11.18
C ARG A 123 -9.52 -13.26 11.07
N ARG A 124 -8.62 -13.01 11.98
CA ARG A 124 -7.89 -11.74 12.08
C ARG A 124 -7.00 -11.48 10.86
N ALA A 125 -6.98 -10.24 10.42
CA ALA A 125 -6.13 -9.77 9.33
C ALA A 125 -5.80 -8.30 9.52
N SER A 126 -4.80 -7.83 8.77
CA SER A 126 -4.44 -6.43 8.75
C SER A 126 -4.04 -6.01 7.35
N PHE A 127 -4.51 -4.86 6.89
CA PHE A 127 -3.87 -4.17 5.79
C PHE A 127 -2.66 -3.38 6.29
N CYS A 128 -1.55 -3.48 5.56
CA CYS A 128 -0.29 -2.80 5.84
C CYS A 128 0.11 -1.92 4.66
N CYS A 129 0.66 -0.75 4.95
CA CYS A 129 1.27 0.14 3.98
C CYS A 129 2.59 0.66 4.55
N THR A 130 3.66 0.49 3.81
CA THR A 130 4.95 1.11 4.10
C THR A 130 5.24 2.16 3.04
N ILE A 131 5.52 3.37 3.49
CA ILE A 131 5.97 4.49 2.65
C ILE A 131 7.45 4.72 2.92
N VAL A 132 8.23 4.85 1.85
CA VAL A 132 9.64 5.25 1.92
C VAL A 132 9.81 6.54 1.15
N LEU A 133 10.34 7.56 1.81
CA LEU A 133 10.83 8.79 1.19
C LEU A 133 12.36 8.73 1.14
N ALA A 134 12.93 8.62 -0.05
CA ALA A 134 14.36 8.49 -0.27
C ALA A 134 14.93 9.71 -1.01
N TRP A 135 16.19 10.01 -0.75
CA TRP A 135 16.94 11.06 -1.44
C TRP A 135 18.07 10.49 -2.30
N PRO A 136 18.55 11.26 -3.31
CA PRO A 136 19.60 10.78 -4.22
C PRO A 136 20.91 10.38 -3.54
N ASP A 137 21.18 10.91 -2.35
CA ASP A 137 22.38 10.60 -1.56
C ASP A 137 22.30 9.27 -0.78
N GLY A 138 21.21 8.53 -0.94
CA GLY A 138 21.00 7.23 -0.32
C GLY A 138 20.39 7.25 1.07
N GLN A 139 20.05 8.41 1.62
CA GLN A 139 19.28 8.50 2.87
C GLN A 139 17.80 8.24 2.61
N ASP A 140 17.12 7.66 3.58
CA ASP A 140 15.67 7.48 3.55
C ASP A 140 15.02 7.68 4.93
N VAL A 141 13.72 7.81 4.93
CA VAL A 141 12.83 7.68 6.09
C VAL A 141 11.66 6.79 5.74
N VAL A 142 11.20 6.03 6.73
CA VAL A 142 10.15 5.01 6.57
C VAL A 142 8.95 5.37 7.44
N PHE A 143 7.75 5.19 6.90
CA PHE A 143 6.49 5.41 7.59
C PHE A 143 5.60 4.18 7.37
N GLU A 144 5.12 3.59 8.45
CA GLU A 144 4.33 2.36 8.39
C GLU A 144 2.93 2.60 8.94
N GLY A 145 1.94 2.25 8.16
CA GLY A 145 0.54 2.31 8.57
C GLY A 145 -0.11 0.93 8.50
N LYS A 146 -0.93 0.64 9.50
CA LYS A 146 -1.63 -0.63 9.62
C LYS A 146 -3.08 -0.37 10.05
N VAL A 147 -4.01 -1.12 9.46
CA VAL A 147 -5.40 -1.19 9.93
C VAL A 147 -5.76 -2.64 10.17
N SER A 148 -6.24 -2.93 11.37
CA SER A 148 -6.65 -4.26 11.76
C SER A 148 -8.13 -4.49 11.50
N GLY A 149 -8.48 -5.76 11.28
CA GLY A 149 -9.84 -6.16 11.00
C GLY A 149 -9.97 -7.68 10.93
N THR A 150 -10.98 -8.12 10.21
CA THR A 150 -11.28 -9.55 10.03
C THR A 150 -11.57 -9.88 8.58
N ILE A 151 -11.20 -11.09 8.18
CA ILE A 151 -11.65 -11.65 6.91
C ILE A 151 -13.07 -12.15 7.07
N VAL A 152 -13.93 -11.68 6.19
CA VAL A 152 -15.34 -12.10 6.09
C VAL A 152 -15.58 -12.85 4.79
N TRP A 153 -16.59 -13.70 4.79
CA TRP A 153 -17.02 -14.44 3.61
C TRP A 153 -18.55 -14.64 3.66
N PRO A 154 -19.26 -14.57 2.53
CA PRO A 154 -18.79 -14.25 1.18
C PRO A 154 -18.31 -12.81 1.01
N MET A 155 -17.67 -12.51 -0.14
CA MET A 155 -17.26 -11.16 -0.54
C MET A 155 -18.45 -10.20 -0.50
N ARG A 156 -18.24 -8.99 0.04
CA ARG A 156 -19.27 -7.94 0.14
C ARG A 156 -18.77 -6.62 -0.44
N GLY A 157 -19.63 -5.99 -1.26
CA GLY A 157 -19.30 -4.75 -1.94
C GLY A 157 -18.48 -4.93 -3.21
N ASN A 158 -18.42 -3.85 -3.97
CA ASN A 158 -17.70 -3.77 -5.24
C ASN A 158 -16.91 -2.46 -5.38
N LEU A 159 -16.78 -1.73 -4.27
CA LEU A 159 -15.95 -0.52 -4.19
C LEU A 159 -14.52 -0.90 -3.81
N GLY A 160 -13.60 0.05 -4.03
CA GLY A 160 -12.19 -0.17 -3.72
C GLY A 160 -11.48 -1.10 -4.70
N HIS A 161 -10.46 -1.79 -4.22
CA HIS A 161 -9.65 -2.72 -5.02
C HIS A 161 -9.00 -3.81 -4.16
N GLY A 162 -8.53 -4.83 -4.84
CA GLY A 162 -7.79 -5.90 -4.20
C GLY A 162 -8.68 -6.73 -3.27
N TYR A 163 -8.27 -6.84 -2.02
CA TYR A 163 -8.93 -7.65 -1.00
C TYR A 163 -10.02 -6.88 -0.22
N ASP A 164 -10.35 -5.66 -0.62
CA ASP A 164 -11.36 -4.83 0.07
C ASP A 164 -12.70 -5.55 0.33
N PRO A 165 -13.26 -6.35 -0.62
CA PRO A 165 -14.53 -7.04 -0.42
C PRO A 165 -14.55 -8.11 0.68
N ILE A 166 -13.41 -8.59 1.14
CA ILE A 166 -13.34 -9.59 2.22
C ILE A 166 -12.76 -9.03 3.52
N PHE A 167 -12.41 -7.75 3.57
CA PHE A 167 -11.82 -7.13 4.76
C PHE A 167 -12.79 -6.19 5.45
N GLN A 168 -13.20 -6.54 6.67
CA GLN A 168 -14.01 -5.71 7.55
C GLN A 168 -13.11 -5.09 8.62
N PRO A 169 -12.88 -3.77 8.60
CA PRO A 169 -12.03 -3.11 9.59
C PRO A 169 -12.67 -3.11 10.97
N ASP A 170 -11.86 -3.11 12.01
CA ASP A 170 -12.32 -3.06 13.39
C ASP A 170 -13.17 -1.81 13.65
N GLY A 171 -14.29 -2.00 14.35
CA GLY A 171 -15.23 -0.93 14.69
C GLY A 171 -16.25 -0.60 13.59
N TYR A 172 -16.27 -1.35 12.49
CA TYR A 172 -17.22 -1.18 11.39
C TYR A 172 -17.97 -2.48 11.08
N ASP A 173 -19.22 -2.35 10.65
CA ASP A 173 -20.06 -3.49 10.23
C ASP A 173 -19.99 -3.76 8.72
N VAL A 174 -19.28 -2.91 7.98
CA VAL A 174 -19.11 -2.99 6.53
C VAL A 174 -17.67 -3.32 6.16
N THR A 175 -17.48 -3.95 4.99
CA THR A 175 -16.15 -4.19 4.43
C THR A 175 -15.60 -2.92 3.76
N PHE A 176 -14.30 -2.90 3.48
CA PHE A 176 -13.74 -1.85 2.62
C PHE A 176 -14.34 -1.86 1.20
N GLY A 177 -14.84 -3.02 0.74
CA GLY A 177 -15.54 -3.13 -0.54
C GLY A 177 -16.95 -2.51 -0.54
N GLU A 178 -17.55 -2.28 0.63
CA GLU A 178 -18.82 -1.61 0.81
C GLU A 178 -18.68 -0.13 1.18
N MET A 179 -17.48 0.29 1.54
CA MET A 179 -17.18 1.63 2.05
C MET A 179 -16.83 2.57 0.88
N ASP A 180 -17.38 3.78 0.89
CA ASP A 180 -16.98 4.76 -0.11
C ASP A 180 -15.51 5.19 0.08
N ARG A 181 -14.93 5.70 -1.01
CA ARG A 181 -13.50 6.04 -1.07
C ARG A 181 -13.09 7.05 0.01
N TRP A 182 -13.93 8.01 0.32
CA TRP A 182 -13.61 9.09 1.26
C TRP A 182 -13.61 8.58 2.70
N GLU A 183 -14.58 7.73 3.05
CA GLU A 183 -14.63 7.09 4.36
C GLU A 183 -13.44 6.14 4.55
N LYS A 184 -13.16 5.29 3.57
CA LYS A 184 -12.00 4.40 3.59
C LYS A 184 -10.69 5.18 3.74
N ASN A 185 -10.52 6.30 3.04
CA ASN A 185 -9.29 7.10 3.10
C ASN A 185 -9.06 7.76 4.46
N LYS A 186 -10.07 7.88 5.33
CA LYS A 186 -9.89 8.39 6.69
C LYS A 186 -9.28 7.38 7.65
N ILE A 187 -9.47 6.08 7.38
CA ILE A 187 -9.13 5.00 8.31
C ILE A 187 -8.17 3.96 7.73
N SER A 188 -7.76 4.12 6.48
CA SER A 188 -6.94 3.12 5.79
C SER A 188 -5.50 3.06 6.32
N HIS A 189 -4.87 1.92 6.11
CA HIS A 189 -3.43 1.71 6.34
C HIS A 189 -2.56 2.77 5.66
N ARG A 190 -2.93 3.20 4.45
CA ARG A 190 -2.21 4.26 3.74
C ARG A 190 -2.40 5.61 4.41
N ALA A 191 -3.61 5.96 4.83
CA ALA A 191 -3.85 7.19 5.59
C ALA A 191 -2.99 7.25 6.86
N ALA A 192 -2.91 6.15 7.62
CA ALA A 192 -2.08 6.07 8.83
C ALA A 192 -0.57 6.26 8.54
N ALA A 193 -0.06 5.72 7.42
CA ALA A 193 1.33 5.93 7.00
C ALA A 193 1.58 7.39 6.56
N PHE A 194 0.64 7.99 5.82
CA PHE A 194 0.74 9.40 5.42
C PHE A 194 0.63 10.37 6.59
N GLU A 195 -0.16 10.07 7.62
CA GLU A 195 -0.21 10.88 8.84
C GLU A 195 1.16 11.01 9.50
N GLN A 196 1.92 9.91 9.55
CA GLN A 196 3.31 9.93 10.06
C GLN A 196 4.25 10.75 9.15
N LEU A 197 4.11 10.62 7.83
CA LEU A 197 4.85 11.44 6.88
C LEU A 197 4.55 12.94 7.09
N PHE A 198 3.28 13.32 7.26
CA PHE A 198 2.92 14.71 7.53
C PHE A 198 3.48 15.22 8.85
N ALA A 199 3.40 14.43 9.91
CA ALA A 199 4.01 14.78 11.20
C ALA A 199 5.53 14.98 11.08
N TYR A 200 6.20 14.14 10.29
CA TYR A 200 7.64 14.28 10.01
C TYR A 200 7.94 15.59 9.25
N LEU A 201 7.09 15.99 8.30
CA LEU A 201 7.32 17.17 7.45
C LEU A 201 6.85 18.49 8.09
N ALA A 202 6.01 18.42 9.13
CA ALA A 202 5.51 19.60 9.86
C ALA A 202 6.53 20.20 10.82
N ASP A 203 7.46 19.39 11.32
CA ASP A 203 8.54 19.76 12.24
C ASP A 203 9.81 20.24 11.49
#